data_b75f4765a67e2b8840f7ae510b4d574a
#
_entry.id   b75f4765a67e2b8840f7ae510b4d574a
#
_cell.length_a   1.000
_cell.length_b   1.000
_cell.length_c   1.000
_cell.angle_alpha   90.00
_cell.angle_beta   90.00
_cell.angle_gamma   90.00
#
_symmetry.space_group_name_H-M   'P 1'
#
loop_
_entity.id
_entity.type
_entity.pdbx_description
1 polymer ?
#
loop_
_entity_poly.entity_id
_entity_poly.type
_entity_poly.pdbx_seq_one_letter_code
_entity_poly.pdbx_strand_id
1 'polypeptide(L)'
;TDTIYHHTVGLVILDTSACPRFSFDYLKKKVIERIREVPHFRWKLHEVPMGLDLPYWVEDENFRYENHFKRIAVPSPGDREALSELVAHLYSRHLDRSKPLWEFWFIEGLEGGKYAIVQKLHHCMMDGEGAQKIGEALCDFEPDPPPRPIPAELLKATTGGAPTELEVYAR
;
A
#
# COMPACT_ATOMS: atom_id res chain seq x y z
N THR A 1 -12.12 20.16 2.89
CA THR A 1 -12.60 20.02 1.50
C THR A 1 -12.29 18.64 1.01
N ASP A 2 -13.31 17.74 1.11
CA ASP A 2 -13.19 16.29 0.84
C ASP A 2 -13.09 15.90 -0.65
N THR A 3 -12.70 16.82 -1.51
CA THR A 3 -12.76 16.63 -2.96
C THR A 3 -11.40 16.41 -3.62
N ILE A 4 -10.29 16.49 -2.89
CA ILE A 4 -8.96 16.32 -3.47
C ILE A 4 -8.39 14.97 -3.02
N TYR A 5 -8.26 14.06 -3.97
CA TYR A 5 -7.62 12.77 -3.76
C TYR A 5 -6.10 12.97 -3.81
N HIS A 6 -5.43 12.90 -2.67
CA HIS A 6 -3.97 12.94 -2.60
C HIS A 6 -3.36 11.54 -2.57
N HIS A 7 -3.96 10.58 -3.29
CA HIS A 7 -3.38 9.25 -3.41
C HIS A 7 -2.81 9.01 -4.80
N THR A 8 -1.78 8.21 -4.86
CA THR A 8 -1.17 7.69 -6.09
C THR A 8 -1.62 6.27 -6.31
N VAL A 9 -1.69 5.86 -7.56
CA VAL A 9 -2.02 4.50 -7.96
C VAL A 9 -0.95 3.98 -8.91
N GLY A 10 -0.35 2.86 -8.56
CA GLY A 10 0.49 2.07 -9.45
C GLY A 10 -0.28 0.86 -9.96
N LEU A 11 -0.21 0.58 -11.26
CA LEU A 11 -0.76 -0.62 -11.88
C LEU A 11 0.37 -1.47 -12.44
N VAL A 12 0.42 -2.74 -12.01
CA VAL A 12 1.37 -3.73 -12.52
C VAL A 12 0.57 -4.92 -13.08
N ILE A 13 0.85 -5.30 -14.33
CA ILE A 13 0.27 -6.49 -14.95
C ILE A 13 1.29 -7.62 -14.86
N LEU A 14 0.88 -8.75 -14.35
CA LEU A 14 1.72 -9.91 -14.12
C LEU A 14 1.41 -11.02 -15.12
N ASP A 15 2.44 -11.46 -15.82
CA ASP A 15 2.44 -12.74 -16.52
C ASP A 15 3.02 -13.79 -15.58
N THR A 16 2.18 -14.73 -15.20
CA THR A 16 2.54 -15.78 -14.23
C THR A 16 2.80 -17.13 -14.88
N SER A 17 2.93 -17.17 -16.19
CA SER A 17 3.13 -18.41 -16.97
C SER A 17 4.37 -19.21 -16.51
N ALA A 18 5.41 -18.51 -16.07
CA ALA A 18 6.64 -19.12 -15.52
C ALA A 18 6.56 -19.48 -14.03
N CYS A 19 5.43 -19.19 -13.34
CA CYS A 19 5.27 -19.43 -11.91
C CYS A 19 3.98 -20.20 -11.60
N PRO A 20 3.92 -21.54 -11.78
CA PRO A 20 2.71 -22.33 -11.57
C PRO A 20 2.11 -22.24 -10.16
N ARG A 21 2.93 -21.89 -9.15
CA ARG A 21 2.51 -21.71 -7.75
C ARG A 21 1.94 -20.34 -7.44
N PHE A 22 1.89 -19.43 -8.44
CA PHE A 22 1.41 -18.08 -8.22
C PHE A 22 -0.07 -18.07 -7.81
N SER A 23 -0.36 -17.30 -6.78
CA SER A 23 -1.72 -17.11 -6.24
C SER A 23 -1.79 -15.81 -5.44
N PHE A 24 -3.00 -15.38 -5.10
CA PHE A 24 -3.19 -14.26 -4.18
C PHE A 24 -2.44 -14.45 -2.86
N ASP A 25 -2.54 -15.63 -2.25
CA ASP A 25 -1.88 -15.90 -0.96
C ASP A 25 -0.37 -15.93 -1.09
N TYR A 26 0.16 -16.45 -2.19
CA TYR A 26 1.60 -16.41 -2.47
C TYR A 26 2.10 -14.97 -2.57
N LEU A 27 1.43 -14.14 -3.38
CA LEU A 27 1.78 -12.74 -3.53
C LEU A 27 1.66 -11.97 -2.21
N LYS A 28 0.53 -12.10 -1.52
CA LYS A 28 0.29 -11.47 -0.22
C LYS A 28 1.41 -11.79 0.76
N LYS A 29 1.77 -13.07 0.88
CA LYS A 29 2.87 -13.50 1.75
C LYS A 29 4.18 -12.82 1.38
N LYS A 30 4.55 -12.79 0.08
CA LYS A 30 5.79 -12.16 -0.40
C LYS A 30 5.82 -10.65 -0.11
N VAL A 31 4.74 -9.96 -0.36
CA VAL A 31 4.66 -8.52 -0.07
C VAL A 31 4.76 -8.26 1.43
N ILE A 32 4.03 -9.01 2.27
CA ILE A 32 4.10 -8.87 3.73
C ILE A 32 5.52 -9.11 4.25
N GLU A 33 6.22 -10.13 3.77
CA GLU A 33 7.62 -10.40 4.12
C GLU A 33 8.53 -9.19 3.87
N ARG A 34 8.21 -8.37 2.86
CA ARG A 34 9.00 -7.20 2.49
C ARG A 34 8.63 -5.93 3.27
N ILE A 35 7.34 -5.73 3.54
CA ILE A 35 6.87 -4.48 4.16
C ILE A 35 6.75 -4.55 5.69
N ARG A 36 6.76 -5.75 6.29
CA ARG A 36 6.52 -5.95 7.73
C ARG A 36 7.48 -5.17 8.63
N GLU A 37 8.69 -4.94 8.14
CA GLU A 37 9.74 -4.24 8.89
C GLU A 37 9.75 -2.72 8.61
N VAL A 38 8.92 -2.26 7.66
CA VAL A 38 8.78 -0.84 7.32
C VAL A 38 7.66 -0.23 8.17
N PRO A 39 7.99 0.59 9.17
CA PRO A 39 7.00 1.04 10.16
C PRO A 39 5.86 1.83 9.58
N HIS A 40 6.11 2.65 8.56
CA HIS A 40 5.11 3.50 7.90
C HIS A 40 3.89 2.73 7.39
N PHE A 41 4.02 1.44 7.06
CA PHE A 41 2.89 0.62 6.66
C PHE A 41 1.94 0.28 7.81
N ARG A 42 2.34 0.55 9.05
CA ARG A 42 1.51 0.32 10.25
C ARG A 42 1.03 1.61 10.89
N TRP A 43 1.43 2.77 10.37
CA TRP A 43 1.07 4.05 10.94
C TRP A 43 -0.16 4.64 10.27
N LYS A 44 -1.04 5.22 11.09
CA LYS A 44 -2.20 5.98 10.65
C LYS A 44 -2.08 7.44 11.06
N LEU A 45 -2.83 8.31 10.41
CA LEU A 45 -2.92 9.71 10.78
C LEU A 45 -3.84 9.86 12.01
N HIS A 46 -3.34 10.57 13.00
CA HIS A 46 -4.14 11.08 14.10
C HIS A 46 -4.42 12.56 13.87
N GLU A 47 -5.70 12.91 13.74
CA GLU A 47 -6.12 14.29 13.58
C GLU A 47 -6.26 14.94 14.95
N VAL A 48 -5.67 16.13 15.12
CA VAL A 48 -5.81 16.89 16.36
C VAL A 48 -7.23 17.50 16.44
N PRO A 49 -7.94 17.32 17.55
CA PRO A 49 -9.30 17.85 17.70
C PRO A 49 -9.37 19.36 17.38
N MET A 50 -10.44 19.75 16.70
CA MET A 50 -10.70 21.13 16.26
C MET A 50 -9.62 21.74 15.34
N GLY A 51 -8.69 20.93 14.81
CA GLY A 51 -7.62 21.42 13.94
C GLY A 51 -6.63 22.37 14.64
N LEU A 52 -6.43 22.19 15.94
CA LEU A 52 -5.55 23.03 16.77
C LEU A 52 -4.06 22.83 16.43
N ASP A 53 -3.72 21.71 15.78
CA ASP A 53 -2.36 21.42 15.31
C ASP A 53 -2.42 20.55 14.05
N LEU A 54 -1.26 20.31 13.44
CA LEU A 54 -1.15 19.43 12.28
C LEU A 54 -1.35 17.96 12.70
N PRO A 55 -1.96 17.15 11.81
CA PRO A 55 -2.05 15.70 12.03
C PRO A 55 -0.66 15.08 12.19
N TYR A 56 -0.55 14.07 13.03
CA TYR A 56 0.69 13.34 13.25
C TYR A 56 0.50 11.82 13.08
N TRP A 57 1.60 11.12 12.85
CA TRP A 57 1.59 9.68 12.65
C TRP A 57 1.62 8.94 13.97
N VAL A 58 0.72 7.96 14.10
CA VAL A 58 0.69 7.03 15.25
C VAL A 58 0.66 5.60 14.75
N GLU A 59 1.25 4.68 15.51
CA GLU A 59 1.11 3.26 15.23
C GLU A 59 -0.36 2.84 15.41
N ASP A 60 -0.87 2.08 14.44
CA ASP A 60 -2.23 1.54 14.54
C ASP A 60 -2.20 0.23 15.35
N GLU A 61 -2.62 0.30 16.61
CA GLU A 61 -2.69 -0.85 17.53
C GLU A 61 -3.60 -1.98 17.00
N ASN A 62 -4.54 -1.65 16.12
CA ASN A 62 -5.47 -2.59 15.50
C ASN A 62 -5.06 -2.96 14.07
N PHE A 63 -3.83 -2.72 13.70
CA PHE A 63 -3.33 -3.00 12.36
C PHE A 63 -3.48 -4.47 12.00
N ARG A 64 -4.06 -4.72 10.81
CA ARG A 64 -4.18 -6.04 10.22
C ARG A 64 -3.91 -5.95 8.72
N TYR A 65 -2.99 -6.76 8.23
CA TYR A 65 -2.69 -6.83 6.79
C TYR A 65 -3.93 -7.15 5.94
N GLU A 66 -4.87 -7.94 6.46
CA GLU A 66 -6.11 -8.33 5.77
C GLU A 66 -6.97 -7.13 5.36
N ASN A 67 -6.89 -6.03 6.10
CA ASN A 67 -7.63 -4.81 5.78
C ASN A 67 -7.09 -4.09 4.53
N HIS A 68 -5.84 -4.37 4.19
CA HIS A 68 -5.08 -3.67 3.15
C HIS A 68 -4.86 -4.51 1.89
N PHE A 69 -4.92 -5.85 1.99
CA PHE A 69 -4.86 -6.74 0.83
C PHE A 69 -6.26 -7.15 0.41
N LYS A 70 -6.64 -6.75 -0.78
CA LYS A 70 -7.98 -6.96 -1.33
C LYS A 70 -7.90 -7.76 -2.62
N ARG A 71 -8.95 -8.49 -2.93
CA ARG A 71 -9.06 -9.32 -4.12
C ARG A 71 -10.33 -8.98 -4.86
N ILE A 72 -10.24 -8.85 -6.17
CA ILE A 72 -11.38 -8.57 -7.04
C ILE A 72 -11.15 -9.21 -8.40
N ALA A 73 -12.22 -9.59 -9.08
CA ALA A 73 -12.16 -10.02 -10.47
C ALA A 73 -12.56 -8.86 -11.40
N VAL A 74 -11.85 -8.71 -12.51
CA VAL A 74 -12.28 -7.82 -13.58
C VAL A 74 -13.51 -8.41 -14.27
N PRO A 75 -14.50 -7.60 -14.66
CA PRO A 75 -15.64 -8.09 -15.44
C PRO A 75 -15.21 -8.72 -16.78
N SER A 76 -15.95 -9.74 -17.23
CA SER A 76 -15.73 -10.31 -18.56
C SER A 76 -15.92 -9.24 -19.64
N PRO A 77 -15.05 -9.18 -20.66
CA PRO A 77 -14.07 -10.20 -21.08
C PRO A 77 -12.70 -10.11 -20.39
N GLY A 78 -12.47 -9.17 -19.49
CA GLY A 78 -11.19 -9.01 -18.80
C GLY A 78 -10.11 -8.36 -19.67
N ASP A 79 -10.51 -7.63 -20.67
CA ASP A 79 -9.64 -6.90 -21.57
C ASP A 79 -9.10 -5.60 -20.93
N ARG A 80 -8.36 -4.84 -21.73
CA ARG A 80 -7.74 -3.59 -21.27
C ARG A 80 -8.78 -2.54 -20.86
N GLU A 81 -9.92 -2.49 -21.53
CA GLU A 81 -10.99 -1.52 -21.26
C GLU A 81 -11.65 -1.83 -19.92
N ALA A 82 -12.06 -3.08 -19.71
CA ALA A 82 -12.62 -3.54 -18.44
C ALA A 82 -11.66 -3.34 -17.26
N LEU A 83 -10.35 -3.61 -17.46
CA LEU A 83 -9.35 -3.33 -16.45
C LEU A 83 -9.23 -1.83 -16.16
N SER A 84 -9.24 -0.98 -17.20
CA SER A 84 -9.11 0.48 -17.03
C SER A 84 -10.29 1.06 -16.26
N GLU A 85 -11.51 0.61 -16.54
CA GLU A 85 -12.73 1.01 -15.82
C GLU A 85 -12.66 0.59 -14.34
N LEU A 86 -12.23 -0.65 -14.08
CA LEU A 86 -12.06 -1.13 -12.71
C LEU A 86 -11.01 -0.31 -11.96
N VAL A 87 -9.86 -0.03 -12.56
CA VAL A 87 -8.80 0.79 -11.96
C VAL A 87 -9.30 2.20 -11.69
N ALA A 88 -10.03 2.82 -12.62
CA ALA A 88 -10.63 4.14 -12.43
C ALA A 88 -11.62 4.14 -11.25
N HIS A 89 -12.44 3.08 -11.12
CA HIS A 89 -13.32 2.91 -9.98
C HIS A 89 -12.55 2.79 -8.66
N LEU A 90 -11.50 1.98 -8.61
CA LEU A 90 -10.67 1.85 -7.42
C LEU A 90 -9.94 3.16 -7.08
N TYR A 91 -9.51 3.90 -8.10
CA TYR A 91 -8.89 5.22 -7.94
C TYR A 91 -9.87 6.23 -7.34
N SER A 92 -11.11 6.27 -7.78
CA SER A 92 -12.11 7.24 -7.33
C SER A 92 -12.57 7.07 -5.88
N ARG A 93 -12.25 5.97 -5.22
CA ARG A 93 -12.60 5.72 -3.82
C ARG A 93 -11.55 6.32 -2.88
N HIS A 94 -11.99 6.94 -1.79
CA HIS A 94 -11.08 7.40 -0.74
C HIS A 94 -10.46 6.22 0.01
N LEU A 95 -9.22 6.42 0.47
CA LEU A 95 -8.63 5.57 1.49
C LEU A 95 -9.29 5.84 2.85
N ASP A 96 -9.48 4.80 3.64
CA ASP A 96 -10.04 4.90 4.99
C ASP A 96 -9.02 5.55 5.93
N ARG A 97 -9.27 6.79 6.34
CA ARG A 97 -8.37 7.59 7.18
C ARG A 97 -8.25 7.08 8.61
N SER A 98 -9.12 6.16 9.03
CA SER A 98 -8.99 5.50 10.34
C SER A 98 -7.91 4.42 10.37
N LYS A 99 -7.29 4.12 9.24
CA LYS A 99 -6.28 3.07 9.03
C LYS A 99 -5.03 3.65 8.34
N PRO A 100 -3.92 2.91 8.30
CA PRO A 100 -2.81 3.23 7.41
C PRO A 100 -3.27 3.43 5.97
N LEU A 101 -2.79 4.50 5.33
CA LEU A 101 -3.36 5.03 4.09
C LEU A 101 -2.80 4.34 2.84
N TRP A 102 -2.95 3.03 2.78
CA TRP A 102 -2.54 2.23 1.64
C TRP A 102 -3.44 1.02 1.42
N GLU A 103 -3.53 0.55 0.17
CA GLU A 103 -4.23 -0.67 -0.24
C GLU A 103 -3.51 -1.34 -1.39
N PHE A 104 -3.45 -2.68 -1.37
CA PHE A 104 -3.07 -3.53 -2.49
C PHE A 104 -4.29 -4.30 -2.97
N TRP A 105 -4.61 -4.14 -4.25
CA TRP A 105 -5.70 -4.85 -4.90
C TRP A 105 -5.12 -5.88 -5.86
N PHE A 106 -5.43 -7.13 -5.62
CA PHE A 106 -5.15 -8.23 -6.51
C PHE A 106 -6.32 -8.41 -7.46
N ILE A 107 -6.06 -8.27 -8.75
CA ILE A 107 -7.08 -8.33 -9.80
C ILE A 107 -6.83 -9.58 -10.63
N GLU A 108 -7.86 -10.40 -10.73
CA GLU A 108 -7.88 -11.64 -11.53
C GLU A 108 -8.92 -11.58 -12.61
N GLY A 109 -8.93 -12.57 -13.49
CA GLY A 109 -9.87 -12.64 -14.61
C GLY A 109 -9.45 -11.83 -15.83
N LEU A 110 -8.19 -11.39 -15.93
CA LEU A 110 -7.67 -10.73 -17.10
C LEU A 110 -7.54 -11.69 -18.27
N GLU A 111 -7.71 -11.15 -19.47
CA GLU A 111 -7.49 -11.85 -20.71
C GLU A 111 -6.08 -12.49 -20.76
N GLY A 112 -5.99 -13.68 -21.32
CA GLY A 112 -4.74 -14.45 -21.38
C GLY A 112 -4.27 -15.03 -20.05
N GLY A 113 -5.15 -15.13 -19.04
CA GLY A 113 -4.81 -15.71 -17.74
C GLY A 113 -3.84 -14.87 -16.91
N LYS A 114 -3.73 -13.59 -17.22
CA LYS A 114 -2.88 -12.64 -16.49
C LYS A 114 -3.56 -12.17 -15.21
N TYR A 115 -2.76 -11.56 -14.34
CA TYR A 115 -3.20 -10.88 -13.13
C TYR A 115 -2.76 -9.42 -13.15
N ALA A 116 -3.43 -8.59 -12.37
CA ALA A 116 -2.94 -7.25 -12.14
C ALA A 116 -2.88 -6.95 -10.64
N ILE A 117 -1.99 -6.04 -10.27
CA ILE A 117 -1.91 -5.49 -8.93
C ILE A 117 -2.10 -3.99 -9.05
N VAL A 118 -3.05 -3.46 -8.27
CA VAL A 118 -3.18 -2.03 -8.05
C VAL A 118 -2.65 -1.71 -6.67
N GLN A 119 -1.61 -0.88 -6.63
CA GLN A 119 -1.07 -0.32 -5.40
C GLN A 119 -1.62 1.09 -5.24
N LYS A 120 -2.32 1.35 -4.15
CA LYS A 120 -2.89 2.65 -3.84
C LYS A 120 -2.31 3.15 -2.54
N LEU A 121 -1.67 4.31 -2.57
CA LEU A 121 -1.03 4.92 -1.41
C LEU A 121 -1.37 6.41 -1.37
N HIS A 122 -1.61 6.93 -0.17
CA HIS A 122 -1.79 8.37 -0.01
C HIS A 122 -0.42 9.07 -0.04
N HIS A 123 -0.36 10.20 -0.73
CA HIS A 123 0.91 10.92 -0.98
C HIS A 123 1.62 11.38 0.30
N CYS A 124 0.87 11.57 1.40
CA CYS A 124 1.46 11.96 2.68
C CYS A 124 2.25 10.84 3.38
N MET A 125 2.06 9.58 2.97
CA MET A 125 2.80 8.46 3.59
C MET A 125 4.27 8.45 3.18
N MET A 126 4.58 8.95 1.98
CA MET A 126 5.93 8.97 1.46
C MET A 126 6.06 9.96 0.31
N ASP A 127 7.23 10.52 0.17
CA ASP A 127 7.62 11.31 -0.98
C ASP A 127 7.94 10.41 -2.19
N GLY A 128 8.32 11.02 -3.31
CA GLY A 128 8.64 10.30 -4.54
C GLY A 128 9.82 9.34 -4.38
N GLU A 129 10.82 9.71 -3.57
CA GLU A 129 11.99 8.87 -3.30
C GLU A 129 11.63 7.66 -2.43
N GLY A 130 10.79 7.86 -1.42
CA GLY A 130 10.25 6.78 -0.59
C GLY A 130 9.42 5.79 -1.38
N ALA A 131 8.58 6.28 -2.31
CA ALA A 131 7.78 5.42 -3.19
C ALA A 131 8.65 4.57 -4.12
N GLN A 132 9.73 5.14 -4.66
CA GLN A 132 10.69 4.39 -5.47
C GLN A 132 11.39 3.30 -4.65
N LYS A 133 11.89 3.62 -3.46
CA LYS A 133 12.55 2.67 -2.56
C LYS A 133 11.65 1.50 -2.17
N ILE A 134 10.36 1.78 -1.95
CA ILE A 134 9.37 0.71 -1.70
C ILE A 134 9.16 -0.14 -2.95
N GLY A 135 9.03 0.46 -4.12
CA GLY A 135 8.96 -0.27 -5.39
C GLY A 135 10.16 -1.21 -5.57
N GLU A 136 11.37 -0.73 -5.32
CA GLU A 136 12.59 -1.53 -5.35
C GLU A 136 12.61 -2.63 -4.28
N ALA A 137 12.09 -2.37 -3.09
CA ALA A 137 11.99 -3.37 -2.03
C ALA A 137 10.95 -4.46 -2.32
N LEU A 138 9.91 -4.14 -3.08
CA LEU A 138 8.86 -5.09 -3.45
C LEU A 138 9.19 -5.95 -4.66
N CYS A 139 10.09 -5.48 -5.53
CA CYS A 139 10.45 -6.13 -6.79
C CYS A 139 11.85 -6.73 -6.72
N ASP A 140 12.02 -7.87 -7.33
CA ASP A 140 13.31 -8.50 -7.54
C ASP A 140 13.56 -8.67 -9.04
N PHE A 141 14.84 -8.61 -9.45
CA PHE A 141 15.24 -8.80 -10.85
C PHE A 141 15.41 -10.25 -11.23
N GLU A 142 15.41 -11.16 -10.24
CA GLU A 142 15.61 -12.60 -10.42
C GLU A 142 14.46 -13.38 -9.79
N PRO A 143 14.07 -14.51 -10.40
CA PRO A 143 13.17 -15.46 -9.75
C PRO A 143 13.82 -16.06 -8.49
N ASP A 144 13.08 -16.13 -7.38
CA ASP A 144 13.56 -16.70 -6.10
C ASP A 144 14.88 -16.08 -5.59
N PRO A 145 14.98 -14.75 -5.47
CA PRO A 145 16.19 -14.08 -5.02
C PRO A 145 16.47 -14.41 -3.54
N PRO A 146 17.73 -14.33 -3.11
CA PRO A 146 18.05 -14.42 -1.69
C PRO A 146 17.34 -13.29 -0.90
N PRO A 147 17.04 -13.49 0.38
CA PRO A 147 16.49 -12.44 1.23
C PRO A 147 17.36 -11.20 1.17
N ARG A 148 16.75 -10.06 0.85
CA ARG A 148 17.44 -8.77 0.87
C ARG A 148 17.17 -8.06 2.20
N PRO A 149 18.17 -7.40 2.79
CA PRO A 149 17.91 -6.50 3.91
C PRO A 149 17.06 -5.32 3.45
N ILE A 150 16.15 -4.88 4.30
CA ILE A 150 15.40 -3.66 4.06
C ILE A 150 16.34 -2.47 4.17
N PRO A 151 16.27 -1.48 3.26
CA PRO A 151 17.09 -0.28 3.33
C PRO A 151 16.99 0.39 4.70
N ALA A 152 18.14 0.72 5.29
CA ALA A 152 18.19 1.29 6.66
C ALA A 152 17.41 2.60 6.78
N GLU A 153 17.25 3.33 5.68
CA GLU A 153 16.45 4.57 5.61
C GLU A 153 14.97 4.31 5.87
N LEU A 154 14.44 3.20 5.38
CA LEU A 154 13.04 2.81 5.62
C LEU A 154 12.80 2.33 7.06
N LEU A 155 13.87 1.96 7.78
CA LEU A 155 13.81 1.52 9.18
C LEU A 155 13.99 2.69 10.16
N LYS A 156 14.65 3.78 9.75
CA LYS A 156 15.00 4.91 10.62
C LYS A 156 13.83 5.77 11.09
N ALA A 157 12.68 5.63 10.47
CA ALA A 157 11.51 6.44 10.81
C ALA A 157 10.85 6.10 12.17
N THR A 158 11.47 5.23 12.96
CA THR A 158 10.88 4.66 14.19
C THR A 158 11.28 5.33 15.49
N THR A 159 12.11 6.36 15.49
CA THR A 159 12.67 6.90 16.75
C THR A 159 11.89 8.04 17.38
N GLY A 160 10.77 8.46 16.80
CA GLY A 160 9.83 9.36 17.45
C GLY A 160 8.61 8.57 17.91
N GLY A 161 8.54 8.19 19.17
CA GLY A 161 7.27 7.69 19.74
C GLY A 161 6.16 8.70 19.50
N ALA A 162 4.92 8.23 19.38
CA ALA A 162 3.78 9.13 19.31
C ALA A 162 3.85 10.12 20.47
N PRO A 163 3.76 11.44 20.20
CA PRO A 163 3.75 12.40 21.30
C PRO A 163 2.58 12.07 22.22
N THR A 164 2.79 12.12 23.51
CA THR A 164 1.71 11.96 24.47
C THR A 164 0.70 13.11 24.28
N GLU A 165 -0.56 12.90 24.66
CA GLU A 165 -1.59 13.96 24.57
C GLU A 165 -1.10 15.27 25.23
N LEU A 166 -0.35 15.19 26.33
CA LEU A 166 0.24 16.33 27.00
C LEU A 166 1.31 17.06 26.17
N GLU A 167 2.10 16.35 25.37
CA GLU A 167 3.11 16.96 24.50
C GLU A 167 2.47 17.63 23.27
N VAL A 168 1.29 17.17 22.84
CA VAL A 168 0.53 17.80 21.76
C VAL A 168 -0.08 19.13 22.23
N TYR A 169 -0.53 19.21 23.48
CA TYR A 169 -1.08 20.45 24.06
C TYR A 169 -0.02 21.45 24.55
N ALA A 170 1.23 21.04 24.64
CA ALA A 170 2.32 21.89 25.11
C ALA A 170 3.12 22.58 23.98
N ARG A 171 2.73 22.36 22.72
CA ARG A 171 3.30 23.00 21.52
C ARG A 171 2.40 24.10 21.03
#